data_06be796baccd48d5e8e6412cdf0068ff
#
_entry.id   06be796baccd48d5e8e6412cdf0068ff
#
_cell.length_a   1.000
_cell.length_b   1.000
_cell.length_c   1.000
_cell.angle_alpha   90.00
_cell.angle_beta   90.00
_cell.angle_gamma   90.00
#
_symmetry.space_group_name_H-M   'P 1'
#
loop_
_entity.id
_entity.type
_entity.pdbx_description
1 polymer ?
#
loop_
_entity_poly.entity_id
_entity_poly.type
_entity_poly.pdbx_seq_one_letter_code
_entity_poly.pdbx_strand_id
1 'polypeptide(L)'
;TFTFAAHQAFFAGFFPTQVDGAAHARPLALRFPGSRTVNQSTLILDGPCIVSALRAAGYHTLAIGGTGFFNPASALGGVLPARFDEAHWTHEMGVTSPHASRLQFELAAERLRALPAEQRAFVFVNVAATHPPTRMYLRGAAGESTETQGAALANVDKHLPLLLDALRARGGAVGIVCSDHGTCFGEDGLVGHRVAHESVWSVPYAEVELEAA
;
A
#
# COMPACT_ATOMS: atom_id res chain seq x y z
N THR A 1 5.66 13.20 -0.04
CA THR A 1 5.14 12.03 -0.77
C THR A 1 3.67 11.79 -0.43
N PHE A 2 3.02 10.86 -1.11
CA PHE A 2 1.65 10.42 -0.86
C PHE A 2 1.43 9.04 -1.51
N THR A 3 0.41 8.32 -1.10
CA THR A 3 0.15 6.92 -1.45
C THR A 3 0.37 6.59 -2.93
N PHE A 4 -0.25 7.32 -3.85
CA PHE A 4 -0.16 7.00 -5.26
C PHE A 4 1.28 7.10 -5.82
N ALA A 5 2.02 8.15 -5.44
CA ALA A 5 3.41 8.33 -5.88
C ALA A 5 4.35 7.28 -5.29
N ALA A 6 4.18 6.95 -4.00
CA ALA A 6 5.00 5.93 -3.34
C ALA A 6 4.78 4.53 -3.96
N HIS A 7 3.53 4.16 -4.22
CA HIS A 7 3.22 2.87 -4.84
C HIS A 7 3.72 2.76 -6.29
N GLN A 8 3.76 3.88 -7.02
CA GLN A 8 4.43 3.89 -8.31
C GLN A 8 5.91 3.55 -8.17
N ALA A 9 6.60 4.16 -7.19
CA ALA A 9 8.01 3.87 -6.93
C ALA A 9 8.23 2.41 -6.52
N PHE A 10 7.38 1.86 -5.67
CA PHE A 10 7.44 0.45 -5.27
C PHE A 10 7.34 -0.49 -6.46
N PHE A 11 6.37 -0.26 -7.34
CA PHE A 11 6.15 -1.15 -8.49
C PHE A 11 7.18 -0.94 -9.61
N ALA A 12 7.71 0.27 -9.76
CA ALA A 12 8.71 0.58 -10.76
C ALA A 12 10.15 0.28 -10.34
N GLY A 13 10.41 0.19 -9.04
CA GLY A 13 11.73 -0.13 -8.48
C GLY A 13 12.74 1.02 -8.58
N PHE A 14 12.30 2.30 -8.54
CA PHE A 14 13.21 3.43 -8.54
C PHE A 14 12.72 4.57 -7.64
N PHE A 15 13.66 5.40 -7.20
CA PHE A 15 13.34 6.62 -6.45
C PHE A 15 12.93 7.75 -7.42
N PRO A 16 11.72 8.31 -7.27
CA PRO A 16 11.30 9.43 -8.11
C PRO A 16 11.89 10.78 -7.67
N THR A 17 12.68 10.80 -6.59
CA THR A 17 13.24 12.02 -6.01
C THR A 17 14.72 12.10 -6.35
N GLN A 18 15.11 13.20 -6.98
CA GLN A 18 16.53 13.54 -7.16
C GLN A 18 17.11 14.01 -5.81
N VAL A 19 18.35 13.60 -5.52
CA VAL A 19 18.99 13.81 -4.20
C VAL A 19 19.85 15.09 -4.17
N ASP A 20 19.80 15.91 -5.22
CA ASP A 20 20.65 17.11 -5.38
C ASP A 20 20.11 18.37 -4.70
N GLY A 21 18.98 18.29 -4.00
CA GLY A 21 18.41 19.41 -3.24
C GLY A 21 17.78 20.52 -4.06
N ALA A 22 17.76 20.42 -5.39
CA ALA A 22 17.12 21.40 -6.25
C ALA A 22 15.58 21.20 -6.29
N ALA A 23 14.83 22.29 -6.47
CA ALA A 23 13.39 22.20 -6.70
C ALA A 23 13.15 21.72 -8.14
N HIS A 24 12.74 20.46 -8.28
CA HIS A 24 12.40 19.88 -9.57
C HIS A 24 10.90 19.92 -9.83
N ALA A 25 10.54 20.20 -11.09
CA ALA A 25 9.20 19.87 -11.58
C ALA A 25 8.95 18.37 -11.35
N ARG A 26 7.70 17.96 -11.11
CA ARG A 26 7.34 16.55 -10.85
C ARG A 26 8.01 15.64 -11.89
N PRO A 27 9.03 14.85 -11.50
CA PRO A 27 9.83 14.10 -12.48
C PRO A 27 9.09 12.87 -12.99
N LEU A 28 8.09 12.38 -12.24
CA LEU A 28 7.37 11.15 -12.56
C LEU A 28 5.88 11.28 -12.32
N ALA A 29 5.10 10.75 -13.26
CA ALA A 29 3.67 10.52 -13.09
C ALA A 29 3.23 9.29 -13.86
N LEU A 30 2.17 8.61 -13.36
CA LEU A 30 1.37 7.73 -14.19
C LEU A 30 0.32 8.58 -14.93
N ARG A 31 0.16 8.31 -16.22
CA ARG A 31 -0.94 8.90 -16.98
C ARG A 31 -2.22 8.12 -16.68
N PHE A 32 -3.28 8.85 -16.40
CA PHE A 32 -4.63 8.30 -16.28
C PHE A 32 -5.64 9.27 -16.92
N PRO A 33 -6.83 8.81 -17.30
CA PRO A 33 -7.85 9.68 -17.88
C PRO A 33 -8.16 10.87 -16.96
N GLY A 34 -8.06 12.10 -17.50
CA GLY A 34 -8.26 13.34 -16.73
C GLY A 34 -7.05 13.86 -15.98
N SER A 35 -5.88 13.23 -16.06
CA SER A 35 -4.64 13.78 -15.48
C SER A 35 -4.22 15.08 -16.14
N ARG A 36 -4.12 16.15 -15.33
CA ARG A 36 -3.68 17.49 -15.80
C ARG A 36 -2.31 17.90 -15.25
N THR A 37 -1.66 17.02 -14.49
CA THR A 37 -0.41 17.32 -13.79
C THR A 37 0.84 16.87 -14.55
N VAL A 38 0.67 16.42 -15.78
CA VAL A 38 1.75 15.96 -16.66
C VAL A 38 2.17 17.10 -17.56
N ASN A 39 3.46 17.38 -17.63
CA ASN A 39 4.08 18.31 -18.56
C ASN A 39 5.19 17.63 -19.37
N GLN A 40 5.90 18.38 -20.24
CA GLN A 40 6.94 17.82 -21.09
C GLN A 40 8.14 17.24 -20.33
N SER A 41 8.36 17.67 -19.08
CA SER A 41 9.45 17.18 -18.22
C SER A 41 9.04 16.03 -17.32
N THR A 42 7.79 15.55 -17.42
CA THR A 42 7.27 14.47 -16.58
C THR A 42 7.51 13.14 -17.26
N LEU A 43 8.32 12.28 -16.64
CA LEU A 43 8.44 10.88 -17.02
C LEU A 43 7.13 10.14 -16.72
N ILE A 44 6.59 9.50 -17.74
CA ILE A 44 5.38 8.68 -17.59
C ILE A 44 5.81 7.23 -17.47
N LEU A 45 5.42 6.60 -16.36
CA LEU A 45 5.68 5.19 -16.16
C LEU A 45 4.64 4.37 -16.94
N ASP A 46 4.98 3.98 -18.15
CA ASP A 46 4.22 3.05 -19.01
C ASP A 46 5.00 1.76 -19.30
N GLY A 47 6.17 1.62 -18.68
CA GLY A 47 7.07 0.50 -18.82
C GLY A 47 6.75 -0.69 -17.88
N PRO A 48 7.56 -1.75 -17.97
CA PRO A 48 7.49 -2.91 -17.07
C PRO A 48 7.65 -2.50 -15.61
N CYS A 49 6.93 -3.20 -14.73
CA CYS A 49 7.03 -3.04 -13.29
C CYS A 49 7.14 -4.42 -12.63
N ILE A 50 7.42 -4.47 -11.33
CA ILE A 50 7.56 -5.74 -10.60
C ILE A 50 6.32 -6.63 -10.77
N VAL A 51 5.12 -6.07 -10.79
CA VAL A 51 3.87 -6.82 -10.97
C VAL A 51 3.82 -7.49 -12.33
N SER A 52 4.10 -6.75 -13.42
CA SER A 52 4.12 -7.30 -14.78
C SER A 52 5.26 -8.31 -14.98
N ALA A 53 6.41 -8.09 -14.34
CA ALA A 53 7.54 -9.02 -14.40
C ALA A 53 7.21 -10.35 -13.70
N LEU A 54 6.62 -10.32 -12.52
CA LEU A 54 6.21 -11.52 -11.79
C LEU A 54 5.09 -12.27 -12.53
N ARG A 55 4.12 -11.56 -13.11
CA ARG A 55 3.11 -12.17 -13.98
C ARG A 55 3.76 -12.90 -15.16
N ALA A 56 4.70 -12.26 -15.86
CA ALA A 56 5.44 -12.87 -16.96
C ALA A 56 6.28 -14.09 -16.50
N ALA A 57 6.70 -14.12 -15.24
CA ALA A 57 7.36 -15.25 -14.61
C ALA A 57 6.40 -16.35 -14.10
N GLY A 58 5.10 -16.23 -14.39
CA GLY A 58 4.08 -17.23 -14.05
C GLY A 58 3.50 -17.12 -12.65
N TYR A 59 3.68 -15.99 -11.97
CA TYR A 59 2.99 -15.72 -10.70
C TYR A 59 1.57 -15.25 -10.96
N HIS A 60 0.61 -15.71 -10.15
CA HIS A 60 -0.67 -15.05 -10.01
C HIS A 60 -0.49 -13.79 -9.16
N THR A 61 -0.91 -12.64 -9.66
CA THR A 61 -0.73 -11.36 -8.97
C THR A 61 -2.05 -10.86 -8.40
N LEU A 62 -2.09 -10.72 -7.07
CA LEU A 62 -3.27 -10.34 -6.29
C LEU A 62 -3.05 -9.02 -5.56
N ALA A 63 -3.95 -8.06 -5.70
CA ALA A 63 -3.99 -6.83 -4.92
C ALA A 63 -5.22 -6.76 -4.02
N ILE A 64 -5.01 -6.45 -2.73
CA ILE A 64 -6.07 -6.10 -1.78
C ILE A 64 -5.89 -4.63 -1.41
N GLY A 65 -6.77 -3.79 -1.91
CA GLY A 65 -6.71 -2.34 -1.71
C GLY A 65 -7.38 -1.89 -0.41
N GLY A 66 -6.90 -0.79 0.15
CA GLY A 66 -7.46 -0.13 1.33
C GLY A 66 -7.80 1.33 1.08
N THR A 67 -6.90 2.07 0.45
CA THR A 67 -7.15 3.49 0.15
C THR A 67 -7.92 3.69 -1.15
N GLY A 68 -8.45 4.90 -1.35
CA GLY A 68 -9.16 5.28 -2.58
C GLY A 68 -8.31 5.17 -3.86
N PHE A 69 -6.99 5.09 -3.74
CA PHE A 69 -6.07 4.85 -4.87
C PHE A 69 -6.11 3.41 -5.39
N PHE A 70 -6.88 2.53 -4.73
CA PHE A 70 -7.17 1.16 -5.16
C PHE A 70 -8.65 0.95 -5.47
N ASN A 71 -9.47 2.00 -5.46
CA ASN A 71 -10.89 1.92 -5.80
C ASN A 71 -11.08 1.96 -7.33
N PRO A 72 -11.40 0.84 -7.98
CA PRO A 72 -11.53 0.76 -9.43
C PRO A 72 -12.72 1.57 -9.99
N ALA A 73 -13.64 2.02 -9.14
CA ALA A 73 -14.76 2.86 -9.57
C ALA A 73 -14.33 4.29 -9.97
N SER A 74 -13.11 4.71 -9.65
CA SER A 74 -12.57 6.00 -10.06
C SER A 74 -11.43 5.83 -11.08
N ALA A 75 -11.28 6.78 -12.01
CA ALA A 75 -10.24 6.73 -13.03
C ALA A 75 -8.82 6.63 -12.44
N LEU A 76 -8.55 7.39 -11.37
CA LEU A 76 -7.25 7.35 -10.67
C LEU A 76 -7.09 6.08 -9.85
N GLY A 77 -8.13 5.67 -9.13
CA GLY A 77 -8.09 4.48 -8.26
C GLY A 77 -8.02 3.16 -9.03
N GLY A 78 -8.40 3.14 -10.30
CA GLY A 78 -8.26 1.98 -11.16
C GLY A 78 -6.86 1.74 -11.74
N VAL A 79 -5.96 2.73 -11.67
CA VAL A 79 -4.64 2.67 -12.33
C VAL A 79 -3.73 1.61 -11.71
N LEU A 80 -3.62 1.57 -10.39
CA LEU A 80 -2.76 0.59 -9.69
C LEU A 80 -3.36 -0.83 -9.76
N PRO A 81 -4.65 -1.03 -9.43
CA PRO A 81 -5.29 -2.35 -9.51
C PRO A 81 -5.23 -3.00 -10.89
N ALA A 82 -5.34 -2.22 -11.97
CA ALA A 82 -5.30 -2.74 -13.34
C ALA A 82 -4.00 -3.46 -13.74
N ARG A 83 -2.95 -3.37 -12.91
CA ARG A 83 -1.67 -4.06 -13.15
C ARG A 83 -1.70 -5.52 -12.70
N PHE A 84 -2.63 -5.88 -11.81
CA PHE A 84 -2.73 -7.21 -11.21
C PHE A 84 -3.69 -8.10 -12.01
N ASP A 85 -3.53 -9.42 -11.88
CA ASP A 85 -4.48 -10.38 -12.45
C ASP A 85 -5.81 -10.31 -11.71
N GLU A 86 -5.73 -10.06 -10.39
CA GLU A 86 -6.87 -9.96 -9.51
C GLU A 86 -6.68 -8.81 -8.53
N ALA A 87 -7.71 -7.96 -8.38
CA ALA A 87 -7.67 -6.82 -7.48
C ALA A 87 -9.01 -6.61 -6.79
N HIS A 88 -8.98 -6.36 -5.49
CA HIS A 88 -10.16 -6.16 -4.66
C HIS A 88 -10.08 -4.85 -3.87
N TRP A 89 -11.19 -4.18 -3.80
CA TRP A 89 -11.44 -3.02 -2.94
C TRP A 89 -12.93 -2.94 -2.64
N THR A 90 -13.28 -2.72 -1.38
CA THR A 90 -14.65 -2.39 -0.95
C THR A 90 -14.62 -1.28 0.10
N HIS A 91 -15.77 -0.66 0.35
CA HIS A 91 -15.88 0.36 1.41
C HIS A 91 -15.56 -0.20 2.79
N GLU A 92 -15.93 -1.45 3.05
CA GLU A 92 -15.69 -2.15 4.33
C GLU A 92 -14.21 -2.45 4.55
N MET A 93 -13.42 -2.55 3.50
CA MET A 93 -11.96 -2.66 3.52
C MET A 93 -11.26 -1.30 3.49
N GLY A 94 -12.02 -0.21 3.39
CA GLY A 94 -11.51 1.15 3.27
C GLY A 94 -11.14 1.81 4.59
N VAL A 95 -10.52 2.97 4.49
CA VAL A 95 -9.91 3.73 5.61
C VAL A 95 -10.89 4.17 6.71
N THR A 96 -12.19 4.17 6.45
CA THR A 96 -13.22 4.54 7.44
C THR A 96 -13.81 3.35 8.18
N SER A 97 -13.38 2.13 7.88
CA SER A 97 -13.87 0.90 8.52
C SER A 97 -12.94 0.43 9.64
N PRO A 98 -13.42 0.26 10.87
CA PRO A 98 -12.63 -0.30 11.95
C PRO A 98 -12.30 -1.80 11.73
N HIS A 99 -12.95 -2.43 10.77
CA HIS A 99 -12.76 -3.84 10.43
C HIS A 99 -11.86 -4.07 9.22
N ALA A 100 -11.32 -2.98 8.62
CA ALA A 100 -10.58 -3.03 7.37
C ALA A 100 -9.46 -4.07 7.37
N SER A 101 -8.55 -4.05 8.36
CA SER A 101 -7.42 -4.99 8.43
C SER A 101 -7.87 -6.45 8.44
N ARG A 102 -8.88 -6.77 9.27
CA ARG A 102 -9.42 -8.12 9.34
C ARG A 102 -9.96 -8.57 7.99
N LEU A 103 -10.83 -7.76 7.38
CA LEU A 103 -11.45 -8.09 6.09
C LEU A 103 -10.43 -8.21 4.95
N GLN A 104 -9.42 -7.34 4.93
CA GLN A 104 -8.36 -7.39 3.95
C GLN A 104 -7.53 -8.68 4.06
N PHE A 105 -7.13 -9.07 5.27
CA PHE A 105 -6.34 -10.29 5.47
C PHE A 105 -7.17 -11.57 5.32
N GLU A 106 -8.44 -11.58 5.75
CA GLU A 106 -9.38 -12.68 5.48
C GLU A 106 -9.53 -12.93 3.97
N LEU A 107 -9.78 -11.86 3.19
CA LEU A 107 -9.92 -11.98 1.76
C LEU A 107 -8.61 -12.43 1.09
N ALA A 108 -7.47 -11.85 1.46
CA ALA A 108 -6.18 -12.26 0.93
C ALA A 108 -5.91 -13.76 1.18
N ALA A 109 -6.20 -14.22 2.40
CA ALA A 109 -6.07 -15.62 2.78
C ALA A 109 -7.05 -16.54 2.03
N GLU A 110 -8.28 -16.10 1.83
CA GLU A 110 -9.30 -16.83 1.04
C GLU A 110 -8.83 -16.98 -0.41
N ARG A 111 -8.39 -15.89 -1.04
CA ARG A 111 -7.93 -15.92 -2.44
C ARG A 111 -6.69 -16.79 -2.60
N LEU A 112 -5.75 -16.72 -1.68
CA LEU A 112 -4.57 -17.60 -1.65
C LEU A 112 -4.95 -19.08 -1.57
N ARG A 113 -5.90 -19.44 -0.70
CA ARG A 113 -6.36 -20.83 -0.57
C ARG A 113 -7.11 -21.34 -1.82
N ALA A 114 -7.73 -20.44 -2.58
CA ALA A 114 -8.44 -20.79 -3.81
C ALA A 114 -7.50 -21.07 -5.00
N LEU A 115 -6.25 -20.64 -4.95
CA LEU A 115 -5.28 -20.92 -6.01
C LEU A 115 -4.81 -22.39 -5.94
N PRO A 116 -4.49 -23.02 -7.09
CA PRO A 116 -3.81 -24.30 -7.12
C PRO A 116 -2.55 -24.30 -6.24
N ALA A 117 -2.22 -25.43 -5.61
CA ALA A 117 -1.11 -25.51 -4.64
C ALA A 117 0.23 -25.11 -5.26
N GLU A 118 0.46 -25.51 -6.51
CA GLU A 118 1.68 -25.22 -7.28
C GLU A 118 1.73 -23.81 -7.87
N GLN A 119 0.61 -23.07 -7.85
CA GLN A 119 0.55 -21.73 -8.41
C GLN A 119 1.31 -20.75 -7.51
N ARG A 120 2.43 -20.23 -7.97
CA ARG A 120 3.12 -19.15 -7.27
C ARG A 120 2.25 -17.88 -7.26
N ALA A 121 2.27 -17.14 -6.14
CA ALA A 121 1.49 -15.93 -5.97
C ALA A 121 2.36 -14.75 -5.56
N PHE A 122 2.04 -13.57 -6.08
CA PHE A 122 2.48 -12.28 -5.57
C PHE A 122 1.27 -11.57 -4.97
N VAL A 123 1.28 -11.40 -3.66
CA VAL A 123 0.20 -10.76 -2.92
C VAL A 123 0.65 -9.38 -2.47
N PHE A 124 -0.12 -8.37 -2.81
CA PHE A 124 0.07 -7.01 -2.36
C PHE A 124 -1.14 -6.55 -1.55
N VAL A 125 -0.92 -6.08 -0.32
CA VAL A 125 -1.98 -5.56 0.54
C VAL A 125 -1.68 -4.10 0.89
N ASN A 126 -2.52 -3.18 0.43
CA ASN A 126 -2.51 -1.80 0.88
C ASN A 126 -3.37 -1.68 2.13
N VAL A 127 -2.76 -1.82 3.30
CA VAL A 127 -3.44 -1.85 4.60
C VAL A 127 -4.09 -0.51 4.92
N ALA A 128 -5.40 -0.49 5.11
CA ALA A 128 -6.18 0.73 5.29
C ALA A 128 -6.11 1.32 6.70
N ALA A 129 -5.96 0.49 7.72
CA ALA A 129 -6.17 0.89 9.12
C ALA A 129 -5.21 1.98 9.60
N THR A 130 -3.99 2.01 9.08
CA THR A 130 -2.97 3.01 9.44
C THR A 130 -3.12 4.35 8.70
N HIS A 131 -4.08 4.45 7.77
CA HIS A 131 -4.45 5.72 7.15
C HIS A 131 -5.49 6.46 8.01
N PRO A 132 -5.40 7.78 8.19
CA PRO A 132 -6.44 8.53 8.89
C PRO A 132 -7.83 8.33 8.27
N PRO A 133 -8.89 8.24 9.11
CA PRO A 133 -8.92 8.47 10.56
C PRO A 133 -8.50 7.25 11.38
N THR A 134 -7.43 7.38 12.18
CA THR A 134 -6.92 6.32 13.07
C THR A 134 -7.52 6.38 14.48
N ARG A 135 -8.14 7.52 14.85
CA ARG A 135 -8.78 7.73 16.16
C ARG A 135 -9.85 6.70 16.50
N MET A 136 -10.44 6.04 15.51
CA MET A 136 -11.45 4.99 15.73
C MET A 136 -10.88 3.75 16.45
N TYR A 137 -9.57 3.55 16.42
CA TYR A 137 -8.88 2.42 17.07
C TYR A 137 -8.51 2.71 18.53
N LEU A 138 -8.62 3.97 19.01
CA LEU A 138 -8.31 4.36 20.38
C LEU A 138 -9.55 4.97 21.05
N ARG A 139 -10.11 4.23 22.02
CA ARG A 139 -11.30 4.70 22.73
C ARG A 139 -11.05 6.03 23.45
N GLY A 140 -11.92 7.02 23.19
CA GLY A 140 -11.85 8.34 23.81
C GLY A 140 -10.90 9.32 23.13
N ALA A 141 -10.26 8.94 22.02
CA ALA A 141 -9.40 9.85 21.27
C ALA A 141 -10.20 11.03 20.70
N ALA A 142 -9.74 12.25 20.98
CA ALA A 142 -10.36 13.48 20.48
C ALA A 142 -9.94 13.83 19.04
N GLY A 143 -8.80 13.31 18.58
CA GLY A 143 -8.21 13.62 17.27
C GLY A 143 -7.19 12.56 16.83
N GLU A 144 -6.55 12.83 15.72
CA GLU A 144 -5.44 12.02 15.22
C GLU A 144 -4.17 12.34 16.00
N SER A 145 -3.39 11.33 16.34
CA SER A 145 -2.12 11.43 17.07
C SER A 145 -1.25 10.20 16.85
N THR A 146 -0.01 10.24 17.35
CA THR A 146 0.89 9.09 17.38
C THR A 146 0.29 7.91 18.16
N GLU A 147 -0.46 8.18 19.24
CA GLU A 147 -1.13 7.12 20.02
C GLU A 147 -2.25 6.47 19.20
N THR A 148 -3.04 7.24 18.45
CA THR A 148 -4.08 6.67 17.58
C THR A 148 -3.48 5.89 16.43
N GLN A 149 -2.34 6.34 15.91
CA GLN A 149 -1.56 5.61 14.90
C GLN A 149 -1.04 4.28 15.46
N GLY A 150 -0.49 4.29 16.69
CA GLY A 150 -0.06 3.07 17.39
C GLY A 150 -1.20 2.09 17.64
N ALA A 151 -2.38 2.57 18.02
CA ALA A 151 -3.57 1.74 18.21
C ALA A 151 -4.05 1.12 16.88
N ALA A 152 -3.98 1.87 15.79
CA ALA A 152 -4.29 1.36 14.45
C ALA A 152 -3.30 0.28 14.02
N LEU A 153 -2.00 0.47 14.27
CA LEU A 153 -0.97 -0.53 13.99
C LEU A 153 -1.18 -1.80 14.83
N ALA A 154 -1.51 -1.67 16.11
CA ALA A 154 -1.85 -2.82 16.96
C ALA A 154 -3.09 -3.58 16.45
N ASN A 155 -4.06 -2.88 15.85
CA ASN A 155 -5.18 -3.54 15.18
C ASN A 155 -4.74 -4.31 13.93
N VAL A 156 -3.80 -3.78 13.15
CA VAL A 156 -3.20 -4.50 12.01
C VAL A 156 -2.50 -5.76 12.49
N ASP A 157 -1.61 -5.65 13.48
CA ASP A 157 -0.82 -6.75 14.05
C ASP A 157 -1.72 -7.88 14.57
N LYS A 158 -2.81 -7.53 15.25
CA LYS A 158 -3.81 -8.49 15.75
C LYS A 158 -4.39 -9.38 14.64
N HIS A 159 -4.56 -8.87 13.43
CA HIS A 159 -5.22 -9.59 12.34
C HIS A 159 -4.24 -10.13 11.29
N LEU A 160 -2.98 -9.69 11.30
CA LEU A 160 -1.94 -10.14 10.37
C LEU A 160 -1.74 -11.66 10.35
N PRO A 161 -1.86 -12.41 11.47
CA PRO A 161 -1.76 -13.86 11.46
C PRO A 161 -2.69 -14.56 10.47
N LEU A 162 -3.87 -14.00 10.16
CA LEU A 162 -4.79 -14.55 9.16
C LEU A 162 -4.13 -14.72 7.78
N LEU A 163 -3.32 -13.75 7.38
CA LEU A 163 -2.56 -13.80 6.14
C LEU A 163 -1.31 -14.68 6.27
N LEU A 164 -0.55 -14.51 7.36
CA LEU A 164 0.70 -15.25 7.56
C LEU A 164 0.47 -16.77 7.60
N ASP A 165 -0.60 -17.23 8.24
CA ASP A 165 -0.95 -18.65 8.30
C ASP A 165 -1.34 -19.21 6.93
N ALA A 166 -2.03 -18.40 6.11
CA ALA A 166 -2.34 -18.80 4.74
C ALA A 166 -1.08 -18.90 3.86
N LEU A 167 -0.10 -18.02 4.07
CA LEU A 167 1.18 -18.07 3.36
C LEU A 167 2.02 -19.28 3.79
N ARG A 168 2.10 -19.57 5.10
CA ARG A 168 2.79 -20.77 5.62
C ARG A 168 2.18 -22.06 5.07
N ALA A 169 0.84 -22.13 5.05
CA ALA A 169 0.13 -23.31 4.52
C ALA A 169 0.37 -23.54 3.02
N ARG A 170 0.88 -22.55 2.29
CA ARG A 170 1.25 -22.65 0.86
C ARG A 170 2.72 -22.95 0.62
N GLY A 171 3.49 -23.27 1.65
CA GLY A 171 4.91 -23.58 1.53
C GLY A 171 5.85 -22.42 1.90
N GLY A 172 5.33 -21.42 2.59
CA GLY A 172 6.09 -20.26 3.03
C GLY A 172 6.09 -19.10 2.03
N ALA A 173 6.76 -18.01 2.41
CA ALA A 173 6.84 -16.81 1.60
C ALA A 173 8.04 -15.93 1.99
N VAL A 174 8.51 -15.12 1.05
CA VAL A 174 9.32 -13.92 1.34
C VAL A 174 8.41 -12.72 1.25
N GLY A 175 8.46 -11.86 2.25
CA GLY A 175 7.60 -10.70 2.36
C GLY A 175 8.35 -9.43 2.72
N ILE A 176 7.77 -8.29 2.36
CA ILE A 176 8.20 -6.96 2.78
C ILE A 176 7.02 -6.31 3.50
N VAL A 177 7.27 -5.81 4.70
CA VAL A 177 6.33 -4.98 5.46
C VAL A 177 6.93 -3.59 5.57
N CYS A 178 6.26 -2.60 4.98
CA CYS A 178 6.73 -1.21 4.99
C CYS A 178 5.56 -0.23 4.99
N SER A 179 5.83 1.04 5.29
CA SER A 179 4.90 2.11 5.01
C SER A 179 5.25 2.79 3.68
N ASP A 180 4.26 3.31 2.99
CA ASP A 180 4.41 4.11 1.78
C ASP A 180 4.84 5.56 2.06
N HIS A 181 4.46 6.08 3.20
CA HIS A 181 4.89 7.36 3.79
C HIS A 181 4.44 7.43 5.25
N GLY A 182 5.04 8.36 5.99
CA GLY A 182 4.55 8.73 7.31
C GLY A 182 3.61 9.94 7.27
N THR A 183 3.36 10.53 8.44
CA THR A 183 2.53 11.73 8.59
C THR A 183 3.01 12.54 9.80
N CYS A 184 2.87 13.86 9.74
CA CYS A 184 3.07 14.76 10.88
C CYS A 184 1.76 14.94 11.64
N PHE A 185 1.84 14.91 12.97
CA PHE A 185 0.73 15.17 13.89
C PHE A 185 0.89 16.51 14.64
N GLY A 186 1.75 17.38 14.18
CA GLY A 186 2.06 18.68 14.78
C GLY A 186 3.57 18.94 14.94
N GLU A 187 4.41 17.99 14.53
CA GLU A 187 5.87 18.13 14.57
C GLU A 187 6.29 19.36 13.75
N ASP A 188 7.10 20.22 14.35
CA ASP A 188 7.55 21.52 13.79
C ASP A 188 6.40 22.40 13.27
N GLY A 189 5.20 22.26 13.85
CA GLY A 189 3.98 22.95 13.41
C GLY A 189 3.37 22.39 12.12
N LEU A 190 3.84 21.25 11.64
CA LEU A 190 3.38 20.61 10.41
C LEU A 190 2.33 19.53 10.69
N VAL A 191 1.36 19.39 9.79
CA VAL A 191 0.29 18.38 9.88
C VAL A 191 0.10 17.70 8.54
N GLY A 192 -0.07 16.37 8.57
CA GLY A 192 -0.32 15.57 7.38
C GLY A 192 0.96 15.08 6.71
N HIS A 193 0.84 14.61 5.48
CA HIS A 193 1.91 13.89 4.78
C HIS A 193 2.38 14.55 3.47
N ARG A 194 1.80 15.71 3.09
CA ARG A 194 2.23 16.46 1.89
C ARG A 194 3.20 17.57 2.23
N VAL A 195 4.00 17.35 3.26
CA VAL A 195 4.99 18.28 3.79
C VAL A 195 6.37 17.66 3.72
N ALA A 196 7.41 18.50 3.67
CA ALA A 196 8.79 18.05 3.68
C ALA A 196 9.27 17.93 5.12
N HIS A 197 9.11 16.76 5.72
CA HIS A 197 9.51 16.48 7.09
C HIS A 197 9.96 15.02 7.24
N GLU A 198 10.90 14.77 8.16
CA GLU A 198 11.47 13.44 8.42
C GLU A 198 10.39 12.42 8.77
N SER A 199 9.42 12.78 9.58
CA SER A 199 8.27 11.93 9.93
C SER A 199 7.43 11.47 8.73
N VAL A 200 7.64 12.06 7.54
CA VAL A 200 6.90 11.69 6.31
C VAL A 200 7.71 10.76 5.41
N TRP A 201 9.02 10.90 5.34
CA TRP A 201 9.85 10.07 4.45
C TRP A 201 10.66 8.98 5.16
N SER A 202 10.87 9.08 6.49
CA SER A 202 11.44 7.98 7.27
C SER A 202 10.35 7.00 7.66
N VAL A 203 10.33 5.85 6.98
CA VAL A 203 9.27 4.84 7.15
C VAL A 203 9.85 3.54 7.70
N PRO A 204 9.06 2.77 8.47
CA PRO A 204 9.45 1.42 8.86
C PRO A 204 9.57 0.51 7.64
N TYR A 205 10.55 -0.38 7.69
CA TYR A 205 10.80 -1.41 6.68
C TYR A 205 11.26 -2.70 7.36
N ALA A 206 10.66 -3.81 6.99
CA ALA A 206 11.08 -5.14 7.44
C ALA A 206 10.97 -6.15 6.31
N GLU A 207 11.97 -7.01 6.19
CA GLU A 207 11.93 -8.22 5.39
C GLU A 207 11.56 -9.39 6.27
N VAL A 208 10.67 -10.24 5.78
CA VAL A 208 10.14 -11.39 6.51
C VAL A 208 10.28 -12.63 5.65
N GLU A 209 10.90 -13.66 6.21
CA GLU A 209 10.91 -14.99 5.64
C GLU A 209 9.98 -15.89 6.47
N LEU A 210 9.01 -16.49 5.82
CA LEU A 210 8.05 -17.39 6.43
C LEU A 210 8.34 -18.81 5.94
N GLU A 211 8.68 -19.68 6.87
CA GLU A 211 8.82 -21.11 6.58
C GLU A 211 7.45 -21.76 6.36
N ALA A 212 7.42 -22.88 5.67
CA ALA A 212 6.24 -23.73 5.54
C ALA A 212 5.78 -24.22 6.92
N ALA A 213 4.46 -24.38 7.08
CA ALA A 213 3.86 -24.93 8.30
C ALA A 213 4.08 -26.44 8.40
#